data_930aa5b557a65af8797e06b76ebb833b
#
_entry.id   930aa5b557a65af8797e06b76ebb833b
#
_cell.length_a   1.000
_cell.length_b   1.000
_cell.length_c   1.000
_cell.angle_alpha   90.00
_cell.angle_beta   90.00
_cell.angle_gamma   90.00
#
_symmetry.space_group_name_H-M   'P 1'
#
loop_
_entity.id
_entity.type
_entity.pdbx_description
1 polymer ?
#
loop_
_entity_poly.entity_id
_entity_poly.type
_entity_poly.pdbx_seq_one_letter_code
_entity_poly.pdbx_strand_id
1 'polypeptide(L)'
;MTDESTMKNLQQALQMELTATHQYQLHAHVLDAWGLDKLAAQMRNEMQEELGHSNAFIERIMFFDGEPSLEFYKKPSQSASLAGMFKADLADEKEALAFYTEAAGKAAKAGDVGTRTLFERILLDEVGHKSWLELQLSLLERLGE
;
A
#
# COMPACT_ATOMS: atom_id res chain seq x y z
N MET A 1 1.18 4.86 -25.92
CA MET A 1 2.23 5.46 -25.06
C MET A 1 1.58 6.48 -24.14
N THR A 2 1.94 6.47 -22.86
CA THR A 2 1.44 7.43 -21.88
C THR A 2 2.44 8.58 -21.69
N ASP A 3 2.06 9.66 -21.00
CA ASP A 3 3.00 10.73 -20.73
C ASP A 3 4.03 10.33 -19.66
N GLU A 4 5.12 11.09 -19.60
CA GLU A 4 6.25 10.81 -18.69
C GLU A 4 5.84 10.88 -17.21
N SER A 5 4.97 11.84 -16.86
CA SER A 5 4.47 12.00 -15.50
C SER A 5 3.66 10.80 -15.05
N THR A 6 2.78 10.29 -15.91
CA THR A 6 1.97 9.11 -15.61
C THR A 6 2.85 7.87 -15.43
N MET A 7 3.82 7.66 -16.30
CA MET A 7 4.76 6.53 -16.19
C MET A 7 5.55 6.61 -14.88
N LYS A 8 6.04 7.79 -14.53
CA LYS A 8 6.77 8.00 -13.26
C LYS A 8 5.90 7.66 -12.05
N ASN A 9 4.63 8.08 -12.08
CA ASN A 9 3.69 7.78 -11.00
C ASN A 9 3.38 6.29 -10.90
N LEU A 10 3.24 5.58 -12.03
CA LEU A 10 3.04 4.14 -12.03
C LEU A 10 4.24 3.39 -11.41
N GLN A 11 5.46 3.82 -11.74
CA GLN A 11 6.68 3.24 -11.18
C GLN A 11 6.76 3.46 -9.66
N GLN A 12 6.48 4.67 -9.20
CA GLN A 12 6.48 4.96 -7.76
C GLN A 12 5.38 4.17 -7.05
N ALA A 13 4.19 4.08 -7.64
CA ALA A 13 3.09 3.30 -7.09
C ALA A 13 3.49 1.83 -6.91
N LEU A 14 4.12 1.25 -7.93
CA LEU A 14 4.63 -0.12 -7.87
C LEU A 14 5.61 -0.28 -6.69
N GLN A 15 6.55 0.63 -6.53
CA GLN A 15 7.54 0.58 -5.46
C GLN A 15 6.88 0.71 -4.08
N MET A 16 5.87 1.56 -3.95
CA MET A 16 5.10 1.72 -2.71
C MET A 16 4.34 0.43 -2.35
N GLU A 17 3.75 -0.24 -3.33
CA GLU A 17 3.03 -1.51 -3.12
C GLU A 17 3.99 -2.64 -2.75
N LEU A 18 5.18 -2.69 -3.37
CA LEU A 18 6.20 -3.68 -2.99
C LEU A 18 6.68 -3.46 -1.57
N THR A 19 6.88 -2.21 -1.17
CA THR A 19 7.22 -1.86 0.20
C THR A 19 6.13 -2.31 1.17
N ALA A 20 4.86 -1.99 0.87
CA ALA A 20 3.73 -2.36 1.71
C ALA A 20 3.58 -3.88 1.83
N THR A 21 3.72 -4.61 0.71
CA THR A 21 3.65 -6.07 0.69
C THR A 21 4.64 -6.68 1.69
N HIS A 22 5.89 -6.25 1.63
CA HIS A 22 6.94 -6.80 2.50
C HIS A 22 6.87 -6.26 3.93
N GLN A 23 6.37 -5.05 4.12
CA GLN A 23 6.12 -4.52 5.46
C GLN A 23 5.03 -5.34 6.17
N TYR A 24 3.94 -5.64 5.51
CA TYR A 24 2.88 -6.49 6.07
C TYR A 24 3.34 -7.92 6.28
N GLN A 25 4.18 -8.44 5.38
CA GLN A 25 4.79 -9.75 5.55
C GLN A 25 5.61 -9.80 6.85
N LEU A 26 6.47 -8.83 7.06
CA LEU A 26 7.29 -8.75 8.26
C LEU A 26 6.42 -8.62 9.53
N HIS A 27 5.42 -7.72 9.50
CA HIS A 27 4.51 -7.52 10.63
C HIS A 27 3.72 -8.78 10.96
N ALA A 28 3.31 -9.57 9.96
CA ALA A 28 2.62 -10.84 10.20
C ALA A 28 3.49 -11.81 10.99
N HIS A 29 4.77 -11.94 10.63
CA HIS A 29 5.69 -12.80 11.36
C HIS A 29 5.97 -12.31 12.78
N VAL A 30 6.10 -11.00 12.97
CA VAL A 30 6.27 -10.40 14.30
C VAL A 30 5.05 -10.69 15.17
N LEU A 31 3.86 -10.52 14.63
CA LEU A 31 2.60 -10.78 15.36
C LEU A 31 2.47 -12.27 15.73
N ASP A 32 2.85 -13.17 14.84
CA ASP A 32 2.89 -14.61 15.16
C ASP A 32 3.84 -14.87 16.35
N ALA A 33 5.03 -14.26 16.33
CA ALA A 33 6.00 -14.41 17.41
C ALA A 33 5.47 -13.89 18.73
N TRP A 34 4.59 -12.89 18.71
CA TRP A 34 3.94 -12.35 19.91
C TRP A 34 2.71 -13.15 20.35
N GLY A 35 2.29 -14.16 19.58
CA GLY A 35 1.10 -14.96 19.87
C GLY A 35 -0.21 -14.33 19.44
N LEU A 36 -0.18 -13.31 18.59
CA LEU A 36 -1.36 -12.59 18.11
C LEU A 36 -1.81 -13.11 16.75
N ASP A 37 -2.32 -14.34 16.74
CA ASP A 37 -2.61 -15.10 15.51
C ASP A 37 -3.63 -14.43 14.59
N LYS A 38 -4.68 -13.84 15.16
CA LYS A 38 -5.73 -13.20 14.36
C LYS A 38 -5.24 -11.94 13.67
N LEU A 39 -4.42 -11.15 14.38
CA LEU A 39 -3.80 -9.97 13.79
C LEU A 39 -2.79 -10.36 12.72
N ALA A 40 -2.02 -11.42 12.95
CA ALA A 40 -1.09 -11.95 11.97
C ALA A 40 -1.82 -12.39 10.68
N ALA A 41 -2.97 -13.06 10.84
CA ALA A 41 -3.79 -13.46 9.69
C ALA A 41 -4.29 -12.24 8.91
N GLN A 42 -4.69 -11.18 9.61
CA GLN A 42 -5.13 -9.94 8.96
C GLN A 42 -3.98 -9.31 8.17
N MET A 43 -2.77 -9.26 8.75
CA MET A 43 -1.60 -8.72 8.05
C MET A 43 -1.28 -9.54 6.80
N ARG A 44 -1.46 -10.86 6.85
CA ARG A 44 -1.28 -11.70 5.65
C ARG A 44 -2.30 -11.41 4.57
N ASN A 45 -3.55 -11.11 4.94
CA ASN A 45 -4.58 -10.69 3.99
C ASN A 45 -4.22 -9.37 3.33
N GLU A 46 -3.74 -8.40 4.12
CA GLU A 46 -3.26 -7.11 3.61
C GLU A 46 -2.07 -7.32 2.66
N MET A 47 -1.13 -8.19 3.04
CA MET A 47 0.02 -8.53 2.18
C MET A 47 -0.43 -9.05 0.82
N GLN A 48 -1.40 -9.97 0.78
CA GLN A 48 -1.91 -10.52 -0.47
C GLN A 48 -2.60 -9.45 -1.32
N GLU A 49 -3.35 -8.56 -0.69
CA GLU A 49 -4.02 -7.47 -1.40
C GLU A 49 -3.01 -6.50 -2.01
N GLU A 50 -1.97 -6.11 -1.24
CA GLU A 50 -0.92 -5.24 -1.74
C GLU A 50 -0.13 -5.91 -2.88
N LEU A 51 0.11 -7.22 -2.78
CA LEU A 51 0.75 -7.96 -3.86
C LEU A 51 -0.10 -7.91 -5.15
N GLY A 52 -1.42 -8.04 -5.01
CA GLY A 52 -2.36 -7.91 -6.13
C GLY A 52 -2.28 -6.52 -6.76
N HIS A 53 -2.20 -5.46 -5.95
CA HIS A 53 -2.02 -4.09 -6.45
C HIS A 53 -0.71 -3.95 -7.23
N SER A 54 0.39 -4.52 -6.71
CA SER A 54 1.68 -4.47 -7.42
C SER A 54 1.60 -5.15 -8.78
N ASN A 55 0.88 -6.28 -8.88
CA ASN A 55 0.68 -6.96 -10.15
C ASN A 55 -0.05 -6.05 -11.16
N ALA A 56 -1.07 -5.33 -10.71
CA ALA A 56 -1.83 -4.42 -11.57
C ALA A 56 -0.96 -3.27 -12.08
N PHE A 57 -0.08 -2.73 -11.25
CA PHE A 57 0.86 -1.69 -11.68
C PHE A 57 1.90 -2.21 -12.65
N ILE A 58 2.43 -3.43 -12.43
CA ILE A 58 3.36 -4.07 -13.38
C ILE A 58 2.69 -4.20 -14.74
N GLU A 59 1.46 -4.73 -14.78
CA GLU A 59 0.71 -4.91 -16.01
C GLU A 59 0.48 -3.58 -16.74
N ARG A 60 0.15 -2.52 -15.99
CA ARG A 60 -0.12 -1.21 -16.60
C ARG A 60 1.15 -0.57 -17.16
N ILE A 61 2.28 -0.71 -16.45
CA ILE A 61 3.58 -0.24 -16.94
C ILE A 61 3.94 -0.95 -18.24
N MET A 62 3.79 -2.27 -18.28
CA MET A 62 4.10 -3.06 -19.46
C MET A 62 3.13 -2.78 -20.61
N PHE A 63 1.88 -2.44 -20.31
CA PHE A 63 0.90 -2.00 -21.32
C PHE A 63 1.43 -0.78 -22.11
N PHE A 64 2.19 0.08 -21.46
CA PHE A 64 2.82 1.26 -22.07
C PHE A 64 4.25 1.00 -22.54
N ASP A 65 4.65 -0.27 -22.65
CA ASP A 65 6.00 -0.70 -23.06
C ASP A 65 7.10 -0.23 -22.09
N GLY A 66 6.77 0.08 -20.84
CA GLY A 66 7.75 0.41 -19.82
C GLY A 66 8.34 -0.84 -19.18
N GLU A 67 9.49 -0.66 -18.53
CA GLU A 67 10.12 -1.72 -17.74
C GLU A 67 9.85 -1.49 -16.26
N PRO A 68 9.09 -2.40 -15.59
CA PRO A 68 8.78 -2.20 -14.17
C PRO A 68 10.03 -2.20 -13.30
N SER A 69 10.10 -1.25 -12.37
CA SER A 69 11.20 -1.14 -11.40
C SER A 69 10.80 -1.83 -10.10
N LEU A 70 11.40 -3.00 -9.83
CA LEU A 70 11.08 -3.81 -8.65
C LEU A 70 11.98 -3.43 -7.47
N GLU A 71 11.92 -2.18 -7.05
CA GLU A 71 12.66 -1.66 -5.91
C GLU A 71 11.70 -1.24 -4.80
N PHE A 72 12.20 -1.18 -3.58
CA PHE A 72 11.41 -0.61 -2.49
C PHE A 72 11.36 0.92 -2.63
N TYR A 73 10.20 1.48 -2.34
CA TYR A 73 10.05 2.92 -2.15
C TYR A 73 10.76 3.34 -0.86
N LYS A 74 10.61 2.50 0.16
CA LYS A 74 11.21 2.69 1.47
C LYS A 74 11.49 1.30 2.05
N LYS A 75 12.62 1.12 2.71
CA LYS A 75 12.96 -0.18 3.29
C LYS A 75 11.98 -0.55 4.42
N PRO A 76 11.36 -1.73 4.37
CA PRO A 76 10.51 -2.20 5.47
C PRO A 76 11.30 -2.28 6.78
N SER A 77 10.64 -2.01 7.90
CA SER A 77 11.27 -2.01 9.21
C SER A 77 10.37 -2.68 10.25
N GLN A 78 11.00 -3.23 11.28
CA GLN A 78 10.30 -3.91 12.36
C GLN A 78 9.99 -2.93 13.50
N SER A 79 8.75 -3.00 14.00
CA SER A 79 8.32 -2.20 15.15
C SER A 79 8.46 -3.00 16.44
N ALA A 80 8.76 -2.30 17.54
CA ALA A 80 8.97 -2.92 18.86
C ALA A 80 7.66 -3.10 19.64
N SER A 81 6.56 -2.43 19.24
CA SER A 81 5.28 -2.51 19.93
C SER A 81 4.14 -2.60 18.94
N LEU A 82 3.00 -3.07 19.42
CA LEU A 82 1.79 -3.19 18.60
C LEU A 82 1.30 -1.80 18.17
N ALA A 83 1.24 -0.85 19.10
CA ALA A 83 0.84 0.52 18.78
C ALA A 83 1.79 1.16 17.75
N GLY A 84 3.10 0.97 17.94
CA GLY A 84 4.10 1.47 17.00
C GLY A 84 3.95 0.87 15.61
N MET A 85 3.65 -0.43 15.53
CA MET A 85 3.40 -1.13 14.28
C MET A 85 2.21 -0.52 13.52
N PHE A 86 1.08 -0.37 14.20
CA PHE A 86 -0.13 0.18 13.55
C PHE A 86 0.03 1.65 13.18
N LYS A 87 0.76 2.44 13.99
CA LYS A 87 1.05 3.85 13.67
C LYS A 87 1.93 3.96 12.42
N ALA A 88 2.93 3.10 12.29
CA ALA A 88 3.80 3.08 11.12
C ALA A 88 3.01 2.69 9.87
N ASP A 89 2.19 1.65 9.95
CA ASP A 89 1.36 1.21 8.83
C ASP A 89 0.35 2.30 8.44
N LEU A 90 -0.26 2.96 9.41
CA LEU A 90 -1.22 4.04 9.15
C LEU A 90 -0.56 5.22 8.44
N ALA A 91 0.66 5.60 8.86
CA ALA A 91 1.40 6.67 8.20
C ALA A 91 1.67 6.32 6.73
N ASP A 92 2.04 5.07 6.45
CA ASP A 92 2.29 4.61 5.08
C ASP A 92 1.01 4.60 4.25
N GLU A 93 -0.13 4.18 4.83
CA GLU A 93 -1.42 4.21 4.14
C GLU A 93 -1.86 5.64 3.81
N LYS A 94 -1.66 6.58 4.72
CA LYS A 94 -1.98 8.00 4.48
C LYS A 94 -1.12 8.57 3.36
N GLU A 95 0.15 8.22 3.31
CA GLU A 95 1.06 8.64 2.24
C GLU A 95 0.59 8.08 0.89
N ALA A 96 0.22 6.80 0.85
CA ALA A 96 -0.27 6.15 -0.36
C ALA A 96 -1.57 6.80 -0.85
N LEU A 97 -2.52 7.07 0.06
CA LEU A 97 -3.79 7.70 -0.29
C LEU A 97 -3.58 9.07 -0.93
N ALA A 98 -2.71 9.90 -0.34
CA ALA A 98 -2.39 11.21 -0.88
C ALA A 98 -1.73 11.09 -2.26
N PHE A 99 -0.80 10.18 -2.41
CA PHE A 99 -0.10 9.96 -3.68
C PHE A 99 -1.05 9.46 -4.78
N TYR A 100 -1.90 8.48 -4.49
CA TYR A 100 -2.84 7.91 -5.47
C TYR A 100 -3.92 8.92 -5.89
N THR A 101 -4.35 9.76 -4.96
CA THR A 101 -5.30 10.84 -5.27
C THR A 101 -4.69 11.80 -6.29
N GLU A 102 -3.46 12.23 -6.06
CA GLU A 102 -2.76 13.14 -6.97
C GLU A 102 -2.47 12.47 -8.31
N ALA A 103 -2.02 11.21 -8.28
CA ALA A 103 -1.71 10.45 -9.50
C ALA A 103 -2.95 10.22 -10.36
N ALA A 104 -4.11 9.93 -9.75
CA ALA A 104 -5.37 9.79 -10.46
C ALA A 104 -5.75 11.10 -11.16
N GLY A 105 -5.59 12.23 -10.46
CA GLY A 105 -5.87 13.55 -11.03
C GLY A 105 -4.97 13.87 -12.24
N LYS A 106 -3.70 13.52 -12.16
CA LYS A 106 -2.75 13.75 -13.26
C LYS A 106 -3.08 12.86 -14.46
N ALA A 107 -3.44 11.60 -14.23
CA ALA A 107 -3.87 10.70 -15.30
C ALA A 107 -5.13 11.23 -15.98
N ALA A 108 -6.09 11.75 -15.20
CA ALA A 108 -7.31 12.34 -15.74
C ALA A 108 -7.00 13.53 -16.66
N LYS A 109 -6.08 14.41 -16.23
CA LYS A 109 -5.67 15.57 -17.04
C LYS A 109 -4.98 15.15 -18.33
N ALA A 110 -4.25 14.04 -18.32
CA ALA A 110 -3.58 13.50 -19.48
C ALA A 110 -4.55 12.75 -20.42
N GLY A 111 -5.82 12.60 -20.04
CA GLY A 111 -6.80 11.85 -20.81
C GLY A 111 -6.65 10.34 -20.68
N ASP A 112 -5.86 9.86 -19.74
CA ASP A 112 -5.62 8.44 -19.52
C ASP A 112 -6.61 7.87 -18.50
N VAL A 113 -7.82 7.58 -19.00
CA VAL A 113 -8.92 7.08 -18.16
C VAL A 113 -8.60 5.73 -17.54
N GLY A 114 -7.91 4.87 -18.25
CA GLY A 114 -7.54 3.54 -17.74
C GLY A 114 -6.61 3.62 -16.53
N THR A 115 -5.60 4.46 -16.57
CA THR A 115 -4.69 4.67 -15.44
C THR A 115 -5.40 5.38 -14.30
N ARG A 116 -6.23 6.39 -14.59
CA ARG A 116 -7.04 7.05 -13.57
C ARG A 116 -7.90 6.04 -12.81
N THR A 117 -8.61 5.19 -13.54
CA THR A 117 -9.49 4.17 -12.95
C THR A 117 -8.70 3.19 -12.09
N LEU A 118 -7.51 2.79 -12.54
CA LEU A 118 -6.64 1.89 -11.78
C LEU A 118 -6.25 2.52 -10.44
N PHE A 119 -5.78 3.77 -10.44
CA PHE A 119 -5.44 4.47 -9.20
C PHE A 119 -6.64 4.64 -8.27
N GLU A 120 -7.81 4.97 -8.83
CA GLU A 120 -9.04 5.14 -8.04
C GLU A 120 -9.49 3.84 -7.37
N ARG A 121 -9.43 2.71 -8.07
CA ARG A 121 -9.79 1.41 -7.51
C ARG A 121 -8.87 1.01 -6.37
N ILE A 122 -7.57 1.16 -6.57
CA ILE A 122 -6.57 0.82 -5.54
C ILE A 122 -6.71 1.75 -4.34
N LEU A 123 -6.97 3.04 -4.59
CA LEU A 123 -7.22 4.01 -3.53
C LEU A 123 -8.38 3.57 -2.63
N LEU A 124 -9.47 3.07 -3.21
CA LEU A 124 -10.62 2.59 -2.42
C LEU A 124 -10.25 1.42 -1.51
N ASP A 125 -9.40 0.50 -1.99
CA ASP A 125 -8.90 -0.60 -1.16
C ASP A 125 -8.06 -0.07 0.01
N GLU A 126 -7.19 0.92 -0.27
CA GLU A 126 -6.33 1.53 0.76
C GLU A 126 -7.14 2.30 1.81
N VAL A 127 -8.29 2.87 1.45
CA VAL A 127 -9.21 3.49 2.41
C VAL A 127 -9.67 2.45 3.44
N GLY A 128 -9.95 1.23 2.99
CA GLY A 128 -10.32 0.13 3.88
C GLY A 128 -9.21 -0.23 4.88
N HIS A 129 -7.96 -0.31 4.39
CA HIS A 129 -6.79 -0.56 5.24
C HIS A 129 -6.61 0.54 6.28
N LYS A 130 -6.71 1.80 5.85
CA LYS A 130 -6.60 2.95 6.76
C LYS A 130 -7.66 2.88 7.86
N SER A 131 -8.90 2.61 7.50
CA SER A 131 -10.01 2.52 8.47
C SER A 131 -9.79 1.42 9.48
N TRP A 132 -9.31 0.25 9.04
CA TRP A 132 -9.00 -0.86 9.93
C TRP A 132 -7.90 -0.49 10.93
N LEU A 133 -6.81 0.16 10.45
CA LEU A 133 -5.71 0.58 11.31
C LEU A 133 -6.15 1.62 12.34
N GLU A 134 -6.98 2.58 11.94
CA GLU A 134 -7.52 3.59 12.84
C GLU A 134 -8.39 2.94 13.93
N LEU A 135 -9.18 1.93 13.56
CA LEU A 135 -9.98 1.19 14.53
C LEU A 135 -9.09 0.44 15.53
N GLN A 136 -8.04 -0.23 15.06
CA GLN A 136 -7.12 -0.95 15.95
C GLN A 136 -6.44 0.00 16.93
N LEU A 137 -5.97 1.15 16.47
CA LEU A 137 -5.35 2.15 17.35
C LEU A 137 -6.35 2.68 18.38
N SER A 138 -7.59 2.89 17.99
CA SER A 138 -8.66 3.30 18.92
C SER A 138 -8.90 2.23 20.00
N LEU A 139 -8.90 0.96 19.62
CA LEU A 139 -9.08 -0.14 20.58
C LEU A 139 -7.90 -0.24 21.55
N LEU A 140 -6.68 -0.06 21.07
CA LEU A 140 -5.50 -0.05 21.94
C LEU A 140 -5.54 1.09 22.94
N GLU A 141 -6.00 2.26 22.53
CA GLU A 141 -6.16 3.42 23.42
C GLU A 141 -7.19 3.13 24.51
N ARG A 142 -8.30 2.46 24.17
CA ARG A 142 -9.36 2.14 25.13
C ARG A 142 -9.02 0.99 26.08
N LEU A 143 -8.34 -0.04 25.57
CA LEU A 143 -8.13 -1.30 26.29
C LEU A 143 -6.72 -1.50 26.80
N GLY A 144 -5.75 -0.73 26.29
CA GLY A 144 -4.34 -0.94 26.52
C GLY A 144 -3.76 -2.02 25.60
N GLU A 145 -2.49 -2.05 25.54
CA GLU A 145 -1.78 -2.97 24.66
C GLU A 145 -1.64 -4.39 25.23
#